data_2ff88381144614406a634679a9068d9e
#
_entry.id   2ff88381144614406a634679a9068d9e
#
_cell.length_a   1.000
_cell.length_b   1.000
_cell.length_c   1.000
_cell.angle_alpha   90.00
_cell.angle_beta   90.00
_cell.angle_gamma   90.00
#
_symmetry.space_group_name_H-M   'P 1'
#
loop_
_entity.id
_entity.type
_entity.pdbx_description
1 polymer ?
#
loop_
_entity_poly.entity_id
_entity_poly.type
_entity_poly.pdbx_seq_one_letter_code
_entity_poly.pdbx_strand_id
1 'polypeptide(L)'
;GEGKITAPSAINAQDILVYVVRQNGAYLYQPKDNSLQKVSNKDLCAAVAGRQSFAASAPVSLVLVSNHNKFPQQMPNEAKTRMGVVDAGYVSENICLACSALGLNTVPRMTMETETLKKELGLDDNYDLVLNSQIGNPKK
;
A
#
# COMPACT_ATOMS: atom_id res chain seq x y z
N GLY A 1 11.96 -1.78 18.60
CA GLY A 1 11.14 -0.71 19.16
C GLY A 1 9.72 -1.19 19.40
N GLU A 2 9.03 -0.65 20.36
CA GLU A 2 7.74 -1.07 20.92
C GLU A 2 6.53 -1.01 19.93
N GLY A 3 6.66 -1.56 18.71
CA GLY A 3 5.55 -1.59 17.74
C GLY A 3 5.15 -0.23 17.17
N LYS A 4 5.98 0.79 17.36
CA LYS A 4 5.76 2.12 16.76
C LYS A 4 6.27 2.14 15.33
N ILE A 5 5.44 2.64 14.41
CA ILE A 5 5.85 2.90 13.03
C ILE A 5 6.36 4.33 12.90
N THR A 6 7.28 4.56 11.95
CA THR A 6 7.92 5.87 11.75
C THR A 6 7.01 6.88 11.07
N ALA A 7 6.05 6.43 10.23
CA ALA A 7 5.11 7.32 9.58
C ALA A 7 4.05 7.82 10.58
N PRO A 8 3.81 9.14 10.67
CA PRO A 8 2.70 9.65 11.46
C PRO A 8 1.35 9.28 10.84
N SER A 9 0.31 9.27 11.64
CA SER A 9 -1.06 9.09 11.17
C SER A 9 -2.02 9.98 11.95
N ALA A 10 -3.14 10.35 11.34
CA ALA A 10 -4.18 11.13 11.98
C ALA A 10 -4.65 10.44 13.27
N ILE A 11 -4.70 11.16 14.37
CA ILE A 11 -5.05 10.67 15.72
C ILE A 11 -4.29 9.38 16.12
N ASN A 12 -3.12 9.15 15.53
CA ASN A 12 -2.32 7.93 15.71
C ASN A 12 -3.10 6.64 15.38
N ALA A 13 -3.97 6.69 14.37
CA ALA A 13 -4.82 5.56 14.00
C ALA A 13 -4.02 4.38 13.44
N GLN A 14 -2.86 4.64 12.84
CA GLN A 14 -2.02 3.61 12.19
C GLN A 14 -2.85 2.77 11.22
N ASP A 15 -3.62 3.45 10.39
CA ASP A 15 -4.63 2.86 9.51
C ASP A 15 -4.07 2.26 8.23
N ILE A 16 -2.83 2.59 7.85
CA ILE A 16 -2.26 2.18 6.55
C ILE A 16 -1.69 0.78 6.62
N LEU A 17 -2.26 -0.09 5.78
CA LEU A 17 -1.74 -1.43 5.48
C LEU A 17 -0.87 -1.35 4.22
N VAL A 18 0.20 -2.12 4.20
CA VAL A 18 1.09 -2.24 3.04
C VAL A 18 1.00 -3.67 2.49
N TYR A 19 0.49 -3.78 1.26
CA TYR A 19 0.49 -5.04 0.52
C TYR A 19 1.67 -5.05 -0.44
N VAL A 20 2.39 -6.16 -0.47
CA VAL A 20 3.51 -6.39 -1.39
C VAL A 20 3.01 -7.27 -2.51
N VAL A 21 3.03 -6.78 -3.75
CA VAL A 21 2.55 -7.48 -4.93
C VAL A 21 3.75 -7.84 -5.82
N ARG A 22 3.85 -9.13 -6.11
CA ARG A 22 4.85 -9.72 -7.00
C ARG A 22 4.16 -10.68 -7.96
N GLN A 23 4.88 -11.15 -8.99
CA GLN A 23 4.34 -12.13 -9.94
C GLN A 23 3.87 -13.42 -9.26
N ASN A 24 4.52 -13.83 -8.17
CA ASN A 24 4.20 -15.06 -7.45
C ASN A 24 3.11 -14.91 -6.39
N GLY A 25 2.52 -13.75 -6.23
CA GLY A 25 1.44 -13.54 -5.29
C GLY A 25 1.44 -12.16 -4.62
N ALA A 26 0.50 -12.00 -3.71
CA ALA A 26 0.36 -10.80 -2.89
C ALA A 26 0.51 -11.13 -1.41
N TYR A 27 1.12 -10.23 -0.68
CA TYR A 27 1.48 -10.41 0.73
C TYR A 27 1.10 -9.18 1.54
N LEU A 28 0.60 -9.40 2.76
CA LEU A 28 0.38 -8.33 3.73
C LEU A 28 1.61 -8.21 4.64
N TYR A 29 2.19 -7.01 4.70
CA TYR A 29 3.28 -6.72 5.62
C TYR A 29 2.77 -6.65 7.06
N GLN A 30 3.45 -7.37 7.96
CA GLN A 30 3.16 -7.41 9.39
C GLN A 30 4.23 -6.64 10.15
N PRO A 31 3.95 -5.39 10.61
CA PRO A 31 4.97 -4.56 11.26
C PRO A 31 5.43 -5.09 12.62
N LYS A 32 4.61 -5.90 13.31
CA LYS A 32 4.94 -6.42 14.64
C LYS A 32 6.18 -7.31 14.66
N ASP A 33 6.31 -8.16 13.66
CA ASP A 33 7.40 -9.13 13.55
C ASP A 33 8.21 -8.99 12.25
N ASN A 34 7.94 -7.93 11.49
CA ASN A 34 8.62 -7.63 10.23
C ASN A 34 8.54 -8.81 9.23
N SER A 35 7.35 -9.40 9.09
CA SER A 35 7.10 -10.54 8.21
C SER A 35 6.11 -10.20 7.09
N LEU A 36 6.00 -11.11 6.13
CA LEU A 36 5.02 -11.05 5.04
C LEU A 36 4.08 -12.25 5.16
N GLN A 37 2.78 -11.96 5.22
CA GLN A 37 1.74 -12.98 5.20
C GLN A 37 1.17 -13.08 3.79
N LYS A 38 1.26 -14.25 3.17
CA LYS A 38 0.68 -14.47 1.83
C LYS A 38 -0.84 -14.41 1.90
N VAL A 39 -1.44 -13.55 1.07
CA VAL A 39 -2.90 -13.35 1.02
C VAL A 39 -3.50 -13.77 -0.33
N SER A 40 -2.69 -13.92 -1.36
CA SER A 40 -3.12 -14.40 -2.68
C SER A 40 -1.96 -15.09 -3.39
N ASN A 41 -2.28 -16.14 -4.16
CA ASN A 41 -1.33 -16.83 -5.05
C ASN A 41 -1.30 -16.24 -6.46
N LYS A 42 -2.21 -15.29 -6.75
CA LYS A 42 -2.36 -14.74 -8.10
C LYS A 42 -1.33 -13.66 -8.39
N ASP A 43 -0.98 -13.53 -9.66
CA ASP A 43 -0.24 -12.38 -10.17
C ASP A 43 -1.19 -11.20 -10.33
N LEU A 44 -1.08 -10.23 -9.42
CA LEU A 44 -1.91 -9.02 -9.42
C LEU A 44 -1.18 -7.80 -10.02
N CYS A 45 -0.02 -7.99 -10.63
CA CYS A 45 0.79 -6.88 -11.17
C CYS A 45 0.03 -6.05 -12.20
N ALA A 46 -0.73 -6.68 -13.08
CA ALA A 46 -1.53 -5.98 -14.07
C ALA A 46 -2.66 -5.15 -13.43
N ALA A 47 -3.30 -5.68 -12.38
CA ALA A 47 -4.34 -4.96 -11.64
C ALA A 47 -3.78 -3.73 -10.91
N VAL A 48 -2.59 -3.84 -10.35
CA VAL A 48 -1.90 -2.68 -9.74
C VAL A 48 -1.50 -1.65 -10.79
N ALA A 49 -1.05 -2.09 -11.96
CA ALA A 49 -0.68 -1.19 -13.06
C ALA A 49 -1.89 -0.43 -13.61
N GLY A 50 -3.06 -1.09 -13.68
CA GLY A 50 -4.26 -0.51 -14.28
C GLY A 50 -4.02 -0.11 -15.73
N ARG A 51 -4.38 1.11 -16.08
CA ARG A 51 -4.20 1.65 -17.45
C ARG A 51 -2.75 2.00 -17.80
N GLN A 52 -1.84 1.98 -16.83
CA GLN A 52 -0.42 2.30 -17.03
C GLN A 52 0.41 1.01 -17.10
N SER A 53 0.25 0.26 -18.17
CA SER A 53 0.78 -1.10 -18.34
C SER A 53 2.29 -1.24 -18.09
N PHE A 54 3.07 -0.16 -18.29
CA PHE A 54 4.51 -0.17 -17.98
C PHE A 54 4.81 -0.54 -16.52
N ALA A 55 3.88 -0.22 -15.61
CA ALA A 55 4.06 -0.50 -14.18
C ALA A 55 3.94 -1.99 -13.84
N ALA A 56 3.33 -2.79 -14.70
CA ALA A 56 3.17 -4.23 -14.48
C ALA A 56 4.50 -5.01 -14.52
N SER A 57 5.53 -4.45 -15.15
CA SER A 57 6.84 -5.08 -15.26
C SER A 57 7.75 -4.84 -14.06
N ALA A 58 7.34 -4.03 -13.09
CA ALA A 58 8.14 -3.80 -11.89
C ALA A 58 8.27 -5.10 -11.07
N PRO A 59 9.47 -5.40 -10.53
CA PRO A 59 9.68 -6.62 -9.72
C PRO A 59 8.79 -6.66 -8.48
N VAL A 60 8.52 -5.50 -7.89
CA VAL A 60 7.73 -5.33 -6.68
C VAL A 60 6.84 -4.12 -6.81
N SER A 61 5.58 -4.26 -6.42
CA SER A 61 4.67 -3.13 -6.23
C SER A 61 4.17 -3.14 -4.79
N LEU A 62 4.14 -1.97 -4.16
CA LEU A 62 3.54 -1.80 -2.85
C LEU A 62 2.18 -1.12 -3.03
N VAL A 63 1.13 -1.68 -2.43
CA VAL A 63 -0.22 -1.09 -2.43
C VAL A 63 -0.53 -0.61 -1.03
N LEU A 64 -0.85 0.68 -0.90
CA LEU A 64 -1.17 1.32 0.37
C LEU A 64 -2.69 1.40 0.52
N VAL A 65 -3.18 0.79 1.59
CA VAL A 65 -4.60 0.64 1.88
C VAL A 65 -4.90 1.25 3.24
N SER A 66 -5.87 2.18 3.29
CA SER A 66 -6.37 2.72 4.55
C SER A 66 -7.48 1.83 5.10
N ASN A 67 -7.29 1.34 6.33
CA ASN A 67 -8.28 0.58 7.05
C ASN A 67 -9.16 1.53 7.88
N HIS A 68 -10.35 1.83 7.41
CA HIS A 68 -11.27 2.76 8.06
C HIS A 68 -11.77 2.27 9.43
N ASN A 69 -11.65 0.97 9.71
CA ASN A 69 -12.00 0.42 11.04
C ASN A 69 -11.05 0.92 12.14
N LYS A 70 -9.91 1.50 11.79
CA LYS A 70 -8.95 2.08 12.73
C LYS A 70 -9.36 3.46 13.24
N PHE A 71 -10.29 4.12 12.56
CA PHE A 71 -10.83 5.41 12.99
C PHE A 71 -12.05 5.22 13.89
N PRO A 72 -12.41 6.23 14.72
CA PRO A 72 -13.62 6.16 15.54
C PRO A 72 -14.86 5.85 14.70
N GLN A 73 -15.72 4.98 15.20
CA GLN A 73 -16.92 4.52 14.47
C GLN A 73 -17.85 5.68 14.09
N GLN A 74 -17.98 6.66 14.96
CA GLN A 74 -18.83 7.83 14.75
C GLN A 74 -18.26 8.86 13.75
N MET A 75 -17.00 8.69 13.34
CA MET A 75 -16.37 9.60 12.36
C MET A 75 -17.06 9.40 11.00
N PRO A 76 -17.44 10.48 10.30
CA PRO A 76 -18.00 10.38 8.95
C PRO A 76 -17.03 9.70 7.97
N ASN A 77 -17.57 8.91 7.04
CA ASN A 77 -16.75 8.21 6.04
C ASN A 77 -15.89 9.16 5.21
N GLU A 78 -16.41 10.32 4.86
CA GLU A 78 -15.67 11.36 4.15
C GLU A 78 -14.41 11.80 4.92
N ALA A 79 -14.52 11.98 6.23
CA ALA A 79 -13.40 12.33 7.09
C ALA A 79 -12.38 11.19 7.17
N LYS A 80 -12.83 9.93 7.29
CA LYS A 80 -11.96 8.75 7.27
C LYS A 80 -11.17 8.67 5.95
N THR A 81 -11.84 8.87 4.83
CA THR A 81 -11.21 8.86 3.50
C THR A 81 -10.14 9.96 3.40
N ARG A 82 -10.46 11.17 3.83
CA ARG A 82 -9.52 12.29 3.80
C ARG A 82 -8.28 12.03 4.66
N MET A 83 -8.47 11.55 5.89
CA MET A 83 -7.36 11.21 6.78
C MET A 83 -6.52 10.06 6.23
N GLY A 84 -7.16 9.03 5.69
CA GLY A 84 -6.48 7.89 5.07
C GLY A 84 -5.60 8.30 3.89
N VAL A 85 -6.07 9.23 3.06
CA VAL A 85 -5.28 9.74 1.93
C VAL A 85 -4.03 10.47 2.43
N VAL A 86 -4.16 11.31 3.45
CA VAL A 86 -3.01 12.01 4.06
C VAL A 86 -2.04 11.01 4.69
N ASP A 87 -2.54 10.05 5.45
CA ASP A 87 -1.72 9.04 6.13
C ASP A 87 -0.97 8.16 5.12
N ALA A 88 -1.61 7.78 4.01
CA ALA A 88 -0.96 7.06 2.92
C ALA A 88 0.17 7.87 2.28
N GLY A 89 0.00 9.17 2.14
CA GLY A 89 1.05 10.08 1.63
C GLY A 89 2.30 10.06 2.50
N TYR A 90 2.15 10.06 3.83
CA TYR A 90 3.29 9.94 4.76
C TYR A 90 4.01 8.62 4.60
N VAL A 91 3.29 7.50 4.50
CA VAL A 91 3.89 6.18 4.27
C VAL A 91 4.60 6.13 2.92
N SER A 92 3.98 6.68 1.88
CA SER A 92 4.56 6.74 0.53
C SER A 92 5.87 7.51 0.52
N GLU A 93 5.97 8.64 1.23
CA GLU A 93 7.21 9.40 1.33
C GLU A 93 8.30 8.59 2.03
N ASN A 94 7.97 7.88 3.11
CA ASN A 94 8.94 6.98 3.78
C ASN A 94 9.45 5.89 2.84
N ILE A 95 8.59 5.35 1.97
CA ILE A 95 8.99 4.38 0.95
C ILE A 95 9.97 5.02 -0.04
N CYS A 96 9.69 6.23 -0.50
CA CYS A 96 10.57 6.97 -1.40
C CYS A 96 11.95 7.20 -0.78
N LEU A 97 11.99 7.64 0.48
CA LEU A 97 13.23 7.87 1.22
C LEU A 97 14.02 6.56 1.42
N ALA A 98 13.35 5.48 1.78
CA ALA A 98 13.98 4.17 1.95
C ALA A 98 14.56 3.65 0.63
N CYS A 99 13.82 3.77 -0.47
CA CYS A 99 14.30 3.38 -1.80
C CYS A 99 15.53 4.19 -2.20
N SER A 100 15.51 5.49 -1.98
CA SER A 100 16.66 6.35 -2.23
C SER A 100 17.90 5.91 -1.45
N ALA A 101 17.74 5.62 -0.16
CA ALA A 101 18.82 5.14 0.70
C ALA A 101 19.38 3.79 0.25
N LEU A 102 18.55 2.93 -0.32
CA LEU A 102 18.93 1.59 -0.82
C LEU A 102 19.41 1.58 -2.27
N GLY A 103 19.43 2.73 -2.94
CA GLY A 103 19.78 2.82 -4.36
C GLY A 103 18.75 2.21 -5.30
N LEU A 104 17.48 2.17 -4.88
CA LEU A 104 16.38 1.67 -5.68
C LEU A 104 15.58 2.82 -6.31
N ASN A 105 15.00 2.56 -7.47
CA ASN A 105 14.02 3.46 -8.07
C ASN A 105 12.62 3.12 -7.59
N THR A 106 11.82 4.15 -7.38
CA THR A 106 10.39 3.99 -7.08
C THR A 106 9.58 5.10 -7.73
N VAL A 107 8.32 4.78 -8.04
CA VAL A 107 7.36 5.76 -8.54
C VAL A 107 6.02 5.56 -7.83
N PRO A 108 5.60 6.52 -6.99
CA PRO A 108 4.26 6.49 -6.40
C PRO A 108 3.20 6.85 -7.45
N ARG A 109 2.08 6.14 -7.42
CA ARG A 109 0.97 6.28 -8.38
C ARG A 109 -0.37 6.11 -7.68
N MET A 110 -1.42 6.70 -8.26
CA MET A 110 -2.80 6.50 -7.80
C MET A 110 -3.58 5.51 -8.68
N THR A 111 -3.18 5.34 -9.95
CA THR A 111 -3.88 4.47 -10.91
C THR A 111 -3.73 3.00 -10.52
N MET A 112 -4.86 2.30 -10.40
CA MET A 112 -4.94 0.85 -10.17
C MET A 112 -6.39 0.39 -10.38
N GLU A 113 -6.58 -0.91 -10.57
CA GLU A 113 -7.91 -1.52 -10.63
C GLU A 113 -8.40 -1.86 -9.22
N THR A 114 -9.01 -0.88 -8.55
CA THR A 114 -9.38 -0.98 -7.13
C THR A 114 -10.37 -2.10 -6.85
N GLU A 115 -11.39 -2.29 -7.68
CA GLU A 115 -12.40 -3.35 -7.46
C GLU A 115 -11.81 -4.75 -7.59
N THR A 116 -10.96 -4.96 -8.60
CA THR A 116 -10.25 -6.24 -8.78
C THR A 116 -9.35 -6.52 -7.56
N LEU A 117 -8.57 -5.52 -7.14
CA LEU A 117 -7.66 -5.67 -6.00
C LEU A 117 -8.42 -5.91 -4.70
N LYS A 118 -9.51 -5.19 -4.43
CA LYS A 118 -10.35 -5.45 -3.25
C LYS A 118 -10.82 -6.90 -3.20
N LYS A 119 -11.36 -7.40 -4.31
CA LYS A 119 -11.84 -8.77 -4.42
C LYS A 119 -10.71 -9.79 -4.15
N GLU A 120 -9.59 -9.63 -4.82
CA GLU A 120 -8.48 -10.59 -4.74
C GLU A 120 -7.73 -10.53 -3.39
N LEU A 121 -7.74 -9.37 -2.72
CA LEU A 121 -7.12 -9.19 -1.40
C LEU A 121 -8.11 -9.43 -0.25
N GLY A 122 -9.39 -9.72 -0.54
CA GLY A 122 -10.43 -9.98 0.47
C GLY A 122 -10.79 -8.74 1.28
N LEU A 123 -10.84 -7.57 0.66
CA LEU A 123 -11.12 -6.30 1.31
C LEU A 123 -12.56 -5.85 1.03
N ASP A 124 -13.25 -5.38 2.07
CA ASP A 124 -14.59 -4.79 1.97
C ASP A 124 -14.55 -3.26 1.79
N ASP A 125 -15.71 -2.60 1.89
CA ASP A 125 -15.82 -1.15 1.69
C ASP A 125 -15.23 -0.31 2.83
N ASN A 126 -14.81 -0.93 3.94
CA ASN A 126 -14.08 -0.24 5.01
C ASN A 126 -12.59 -0.06 4.69
N TYR A 127 -12.14 -0.56 3.55
CA TYR A 127 -10.76 -0.45 3.09
C TYR A 127 -10.71 0.40 1.84
N ASP A 128 -9.85 1.41 1.86
CA ASP A 128 -9.65 2.35 0.75
C ASP A 128 -8.25 2.15 0.16
N LEU A 129 -8.19 1.73 -1.10
CA LEU A 129 -6.93 1.59 -1.83
C LEU A 129 -6.51 2.96 -2.34
N VAL A 130 -5.44 3.51 -1.77
CA VAL A 130 -5.08 4.93 -1.95
C VAL A 130 -3.98 5.12 -2.97
N LEU A 131 -2.84 4.48 -2.75
CA LEU A 131 -1.61 4.67 -3.54
C LEU A 131 -0.96 3.32 -3.82
N ASN A 132 -0.15 3.28 -4.87
CA ASN A 132 0.77 2.19 -5.09
C ASN A 132 2.14 2.73 -5.51
N SER A 133 3.19 1.96 -5.25
CA SER A 133 4.55 2.32 -5.62
C SER A 133 5.23 1.14 -6.28
N GLN A 134 5.74 1.34 -7.48
CA GLN A 134 6.58 0.35 -8.15
C GLN A 134 8.01 0.54 -7.70
N ILE A 135 8.68 -0.56 -7.43
CA ILE A 135 10.07 -0.57 -6.96
C ILE A 135 10.90 -1.49 -7.85
N GLY A 136 12.05 -1.01 -8.26
CA GLY A 136 12.98 -1.76 -9.09
C GLY A 136 14.39 -1.20 -9.04
N ASN A 137 15.30 -1.93 -9.65
CA ASN A 137 16.67 -1.46 -9.78
C ASN A 137 16.77 -0.35 -10.83
N PRO A 138 17.70 0.61 -10.67
CA PRO A 138 18.00 1.58 -11.71
C PRO A 138 18.41 0.89 -13.01
N LYS A 139 17.98 1.44 -14.13
CA LYS A 139 18.51 1.00 -15.44
C LYS A 139 19.98 1.36 -15.51
N LYS A 140 20.77 0.40 -15.92
CA LYS A 140 22.18 0.65 -16.21
C LYS A 140 22.33 1.44 -17.50
#